data_7680e68e8ff90938e415cd09750acd94
#
_entry.id   7680e68e8ff90938e415cd09750acd94
#
_cell.length_a   1.000
_cell.length_b   1.000
_cell.length_c   1.000
_cell.angle_alpha   90.00
_cell.angle_beta   90.00
_cell.angle_gamma   90.00
#
_symmetry.space_group_name_H-M   'P 1'
#
loop_
_entity.id
_entity.type
_entity.pdbx_description
1 polymer ?
#
loop_
_entity_poly.entity_id
_entity_poly.type
_entity_poly.pdbx_seq_one_letter_code
_entity_poly.pdbx_strand_id
1 'polypeptide(L)'
;YPKNPWLKTMNIDYFKGYNSNIEFSDVLKSNLKKDLIIKRTTEGPHKRSFNINTKDLHISGGLSRGQQKLLSIIFHLIQREIIQEHINIVPLLLIDDISSELDKENLNLMLKYLNTNTMQSLVTLIDPKPIKLNKSLFHVEQNGGSSYVRKL
;
A
#
# COMPACT_ATOMS: atom_id res chain seq x y z
N TYR A 1 -11.18 4.64 12.12
CA TYR A 1 -10.50 3.49 12.76
C TYR A 1 -10.17 3.86 14.21
N PRO A 2 -11.03 3.54 15.19
CA PRO A 2 -10.82 3.99 16.58
C PRO A 2 -9.54 3.44 17.22
N LYS A 3 -8.99 2.33 16.70
CA LYS A 3 -7.77 1.69 17.22
C LYS A 3 -6.47 2.11 16.53
N ASN A 4 -6.56 2.90 15.49
CA ASN A 4 -5.39 3.46 14.79
C ASN A 4 -5.49 4.99 14.78
N PRO A 5 -5.39 5.67 15.93
CA PRO A 5 -5.56 7.11 16.04
C PRO A 5 -4.55 7.90 15.18
N TRP A 6 -3.38 7.34 14.96
CA TRP A 6 -2.33 7.90 14.10
C TRP A 6 -2.79 8.12 12.65
N LEU A 7 -3.76 7.34 12.14
CA LEU A 7 -4.34 7.57 10.81
C LEU A 7 -5.12 8.90 10.73
N LYS A 8 -5.68 9.38 11.83
CA LYS A 8 -6.41 10.65 11.87
C LYS A 8 -5.51 11.87 11.83
N THR A 9 -4.28 11.73 12.33
CA THR A 9 -3.28 12.80 12.40
C THR A 9 -2.24 12.70 11.29
N MET A 10 -2.42 11.72 10.39
CA MET A 10 -1.53 11.48 9.27
C MET A 10 -1.62 12.62 8.26
N ASN A 11 -0.46 13.17 7.91
CA ASN A 11 -0.27 14.10 6.81
C ASN A 11 0.64 13.47 5.75
N ILE A 12 0.32 13.70 4.50
CA ILE A 12 1.09 13.17 3.36
C ILE A 12 1.58 14.37 2.56
N ASP A 13 2.89 14.59 2.57
CA ASP A 13 3.54 15.63 1.79
C ASP A 13 4.13 15.01 0.53
N TYR A 14 3.72 15.51 -0.62
CA TYR A 14 4.25 15.06 -1.89
C TYR A 14 5.40 15.96 -2.35
N PHE A 15 6.56 15.37 -2.58
CA PHE A 15 7.70 16.02 -3.19
C PHE A 15 7.84 15.61 -4.66
N LYS A 16 7.80 16.58 -5.56
CA LYS A 16 7.88 16.34 -7.03
C LYS A 16 9.25 15.85 -7.51
N GLY A 17 10.24 15.84 -6.62
CA GLY A 17 11.62 15.48 -6.94
C GLY A 17 12.50 16.66 -7.36
N TYR A 18 11.95 17.87 -7.37
CA TYR A 18 12.63 19.13 -7.66
C TYR A 18 11.85 20.30 -7.05
N ASN A 19 12.44 21.49 -7.02
CA ASN A 19 11.78 22.68 -6.52
C ASN A 19 10.61 23.07 -7.44
N SER A 20 9.37 22.91 -6.92
CA SER A 20 8.14 23.17 -7.68
C SER A 20 7.84 24.64 -7.96
N ASN A 21 8.60 25.57 -7.37
CA ASN A 21 8.47 27.02 -7.61
C ASN A 21 9.28 27.47 -8.84
N ILE A 22 10.00 26.57 -9.49
CA ILE A 22 10.86 26.84 -10.65
C ILE A 22 10.40 25.91 -11.78
N GLU A 23 10.41 26.44 -13.00
CA GLU A 23 10.15 25.61 -14.17
C GLU A 23 11.17 24.47 -14.29
N PHE A 24 10.70 23.27 -14.58
CA PHE A 24 11.55 22.08 -14.60
C PHE A 24 12.72 22.21 -15.61
N SER A 25 12.49 22.88 -16.72
CA SER A 25 13.52 23.19 -17.71
C SER A 25 14.68 23.99 -17.12
N ASP A 26 14.38 24.92 -16.22
CA ASP A 26 15.41 25.78 -15.61
C ASP A 26 16.15 25.06 -14.47
N VAL A 27 15.45 24.14 -13.76
CA VAL A 27 16.09 23.21 -12.82
C VAL A 27 17.14 22.35 -13.56
N LEU A 28 16.80 21.80 -14.71
CA LEU A 28 17.73 21.00 -15.51
C LEU A 28 18.93 21.82 -16.00
N LYS A 29 18.70 23.05 -16.49
CA LYS A 29 19.77 23.95 -16.93
C LYS A 29 20.72 24.29 -15.77
N SER A 30 20.18 24.65 -14.61
CA SER A 30 20.99 25.02 -13.44
C SER A 30 21.84 23.86 -12.91
N ASN A 31 21.34 22.64 -12.99
CA ASN A 31 22.05 21.44 -12.54
C ASN A 31 22.94 20.79 -13.60
N LEU A 32 22.93 21.27 -14.86
CA LEU A 32 23.58 20.61 -16.00
C LEU A 32 25.06 20.27 -15.74
N LYS A 33 25.84 21.22 -15.22
CA LYS A 33 27.27 21.00 -14.93
C LYS A 33 27.50 19.87 -13.92
N LYS A 34 26.70 19.86 -12.86
CA LYS A 34 26.74 18.85 -11.80
C LYS A 34 26.32 17.49 -12.34
N ASP A 35 25.24 17.45 -13.12
CA ASP A 35 24.69 16.24 -13.69
C ASP A 35 25.65 15.58 -14.70
N LEU A 36 26.36 16.37 -15.49
CA LEU A 36 27.40 15.89 -16.40
C LEU A 36 28.59 15.25 -15.67
N ILE A 37 29.01 15.84 -14.54
CA ILE A 37 30.12 15.28 -13.73
C ILE A 37 29.68 13.95 -13.09
N ILE A 38 28.47 13.90 -12.56
CA ILE A 38 27.93 12.72 -11.86
C ILE A 38 27.39 11.68 -12.86
N LYS A 39 27.25 12.05 -14.14
CA LYS A 39 26.67 11.23 -15.22
C LYS A 39 25.24 10.77 -14.94
N ARG A 40 24.46 11.54 -14.19
CA ARG A 40 23.03 11.29 -13.93
C ARG A 40 22.33 12.58 -13.52
N THR A 41 21.06 12.68 -13.84
CA THR A 41 20.21 13.78 -13.38
C THR A 41 20.01 13.72 -11.87
N THR A 42 20.31 14.80 -11.15
CA THR A 42 20.25 14.88 -9.70
C THR A 42 18.88 15.32 -9.16
N GLU A 43 18.13 16.07 -9.95
CA GLU A 43 16.78 16.51 -9.61
C GLU A 43 15.82 16.19 -10.74
N GLY A 44 14.59 15.80 -10.41
CA GLY A 44 13.55 15.51 -11.39
C GLY A 44 12.51 14.52 -10.91
N PRO A 45 11.52 14.16 -11.75
CA PRO A 45 10.41 13.28 -11.40
C PRO A 45 10.82 11.90 -10.86
N HIS A 46 12.02 11.42 -11.19
CA HIS A 46 12.57 10.16 -10.66
C HIS A 46 12.99 10.26 -9.17
N LYS A 47 13.06 11.46 -8.61
CA LYS A 47 13.32 11.74 -7.19
C LYS A 47 12.05 12.05 -6.39
N ARG A 48 10.88 11.96 -7.04
CA ARG A 48 9.60 12.15 -6.34
C ARG A 48 9.47 11.21 -5.16
N SER A 49 8.87 11.71 -4.09
CA SER A 49 8.66 10.94 -2.87
C SER A 49 7.43 11.42 -2.12
N PHE A 50 6.94 10.60 -1.22
CA PHE A 50 5.94 10.95 -0.24
C PHE A 50 6.57 10.92 1.14
N ASN A 51 6.38 11.98 1.91
CA ASN A 51 6.71 12.00 3.32
C ASN A 51 5.42 11.84 4.11
N ILE A 52 5.38 10.82 4.96
CA ILE A 52 4.23 10.54 5.80
C ILE A 52 4.60 10.94 7.22
N ASN A 53 3.90 11.94 7.74
CA ASN A 53 4.08 12.47 9.08
C ASN A 53 2.82 12.24 9.89
N THR A 54 2.94 11.90 11.17
CA THR A 54 1.82 11.88 12.09
C THR A 54 2.21 12.60 13.38
N LYS A 55 1.25 13.29 13.99
CA LYS A 55 1.50 14.03 15.24
C LYS A 55 1.81 13.10 16.42
N ASP A 56 1.30 11.87 16.36
CA ASP A 56 1.40 10.90 17.45
C ASP A 56 2.66 10.02 17.36
N LEU A 57 3.38 10.07 16.25
CA LEU A 57 4.65 9.38 16.06
C LEU A 57 5.83 10.32 16.34
N HIS A 58 5.96 10.74 17.59
CA HIS A 58 7.23 11.25 18.14
C HIS A 58 8.27 10.13 18.28
N ILE A 59 8.19 9.13 17.40
CA ILE A 59 9.07 7.98 17.44
C ILE A 59 10.12 8.20 16.36
N SER A 60 11.33 8.39 16.78
CA SER A 60 12.55 8.45 15.96
C SER A 60 12.78 7.21 15.06
N GLY A 61 11.81 6.29 14.94
CA GLY A 61 11.87 5.03 14.21
C GLY A 61 10.84 4.84 13.08
N GLY A 62 9.92 5.80 12.84
CA GLY A 62 8.89 5.63 11.81
C GLY A 62 7.77 4.64 12.20
N LEU A 63 6.97 4.24 11.21
CA LEU A 63 5.88 3.27 11.39
C LEU A 63 6.41 1.87 11.69
N SER A 64 5.75 1.13 12.61
CA SER A 64 6.02 -0.30 12.80
C SER A 64 5.72 -1.10 11.52
N ARG A 65 6.26 -2.31 11.39
CA ARG A 65 6.00 -3.17 10.22
C ARG A 65 4.51 -3.41 9.99
N GLY A 66 3.75 -3.69 11.04
CA GLY A 66 2.30 -3.85 10.97
C GLY A 66 1.57 -2.58 10.52
N GLN A 67 2.01 -1.40 10.99
CA GLN A 67 1.47 -0.11 10.53
C GLN A 67 1.82 0.17 9.07
N GLN A 68 3.03 -0.16 8.63
CA GLN A 68 3.46 -0.03 7.23
C GLN A 68 2.63 -0.94 6.32
N LYS A 69 2.41 -2.19 6.71
CA LYS A 69 1.57 -3.16 5.99
C LYS A 69 0.12 -2.67 5.89
N LEU A 70 -0.45 -2.24 7.02
CA LEU A 70 -1.80 -1.68 7.06
C LEU A 70 -1.95 -0.48 6.13
N LEU A 71 -1.00 0.46 6.19
CA LEU A 71 -1.01 1.65 5.35
C LEU A 71 -0.87 1.31 3.87
N SER A 72 -0.01 0.36 3.53
CA SER A 72 0.14 -0.13 2.15
C SER A 72 -1.19 -0.69 1.61
N ILE A 73 -1.88 -1.52 2.39
CA ILE A 73 -3.18 -2.07 1.99
C ILE A 73 -4.20 -0.93 1.81
N ILE A 74 -4.26 0.02 2.74
CA ILE A 74 -5.17 1.18 2.65
C ILE A 74 -4.90 1.99 1.36
N PHE A 75 -3.66 2.23 1.01
CA PHE A 75 -3.32 2.95 -0.23
C PHE A 75 -3.79 2.22 -1.48
N HIS A 76 -3.63 0.90 -1.54
CA HIS A 76 -4.12 0.11 -2.67
C HIS A 76 -5.65 0.10 -2.75
N LEU A 77 -6.34 0.10 -1.61
CA LEU A 77 -7.79 0.21 -1.57
C LEU A 77 -8.27 1.57 -2.09
N ILE A 78 -7.65 2.67 -1.65
CA ILE A 78 -7.95 4.02 -2.13
C ILE A 78 -7.64 4.15 -3.63
N GLN A 79 -6.48 3.66 -4.07
CA GLN A 79 -6.10 3.68 -5.49
C GLN A 79 -7.12 2.94 -6.35
N ARG A 80 -7.61 1.80 -5.87
CA ARG A 80 -8.66 1.04 -6.56
C ARG A 80 -9.96 1.85 -6.69
N GLU A 81 -10.41 2.51 -5.61
CA GLU A 81 -11.60 3.37 -5.64
C GLU A 81 -11.45 4.50 -6.66
N ILE A 82 -10.30 5.18 -6.65
CA ILE A 82 -10.00 6.23 -7.62
C ILE A 82 -10.03 5.71 -9.06
N ILE A 83 -9.45 4.53 -9.33
CA ILE A 83 -9.48 3.91 -10.66
C ILE A 83 -10.93 3.61 -11.08
N GLN A 84 -11.71 3.03 -10.18
CA GLN A 84 -13.11 2.72 -10.45
C GLN A 84 -13.94 3.96 -10.77
N GLU A 85 -13.75 5.03 -10.00
CA GLU A 85 -14.50 6.29 -10.19
C GLU A 85 -14.12 7.01 -11.49
N HIS A 86 -12.82 7.06 -11.84
CA HIS A 86 -12.34 7.87 -12.96
C HIS A 86 -12.30 7.13 -14.30
N ILE A 87 -12.09 5.82 -14.26
CA ILE A 87 -11.88 5.00 -15.47
C ILE A 87 -13.05 4.02 -15.70
N ASN A 88 -13.96 3.92 -14.72
CA ASN A 88 -15.10 2.98 -14.75
C ASN A 88 -14.66 1.51 -14.96
N ILE A 89 -13.47 1.15 -14.47
CA ILE A 89 -12.97 -0.21 -14.43
C ILE A 89 -12.97 -0.67 -12.99
N VAL A 90 -13.44 -1.89 -12.72
CA VAL A 90 -13.37 -2.51 -11.40
C VAL A 90 -12.10 -3.37 -11.31
N PRO A 91 -11.01 -2.86 -10.70
CA PRO A 91 -9.77 -3.63 -10.57
C PRO A 91 -9.96 -4.84 -9.66
N LEU A 92 -9.32 -5.96 -10.02
CA LEU A 92 -9.14 -7.10 -9.12
C LEU A 92 -8.10 -6.74 -8.06
N LEU A 93 -8.43 -6.94 -6.79
CA LEU A 93 -7.51 -6.73 -5.68
C LEU A 93 -6.81 -8.05 -5.33
N LEU A 94 -5.48 -8.04 -5.36
CA LEU A 94 -4.64 -9.17 -4.94
C LEU A 94 -3.91 -8.79 -3.67
N ILE A 95 -4.08 -9.57 -2.60
CA ILE A 95 -3.38 -9.36 -1.32
C ILE A 95 -2.68 -10.67 -0.95
N ASP A 96 -1.37 -10.62 -0.95
CA ASP A 96 -0.57 -11.76 -0.55
C ASP A 96 -0.26 -11.70 0.95
N ASP A 97 -0.47 -12.83 1.62
CA ASP A 97 -0.25 -13.04 3.05
C ASP A 97 -0.78 -11.88 3.93
N ILE A 98 -2.11 -11.66 3.89
CA ILE A 98 -2.74 -10.59 4.69
C ILE A 98 -2.53 -10.78 6.20
N SER A 99 -2.31 -12.02 6.65
CA SER A 99 -2.11 -12.36 8.06
C SER A 99 -0.72 -12.03 8.58
N SER A 100 0.26 -11.88 7.70
CA SER A 100 1.62 -11.51 8.06
C SER A 100 1.67 -10.08 8.57
N GLU A 101 2.31 -9.88 9.71
CA GLU A 101 2.62 -8.57 10.30
C GLU A 101 1.40 -7.73 10.75
N LEU A 102 0.14 -8.14 10.44
CA LEU A 102 -1.06 -7.52 11.00
C LEU A 102 -1.44 -8.19 12.33
N ASP A 103 -1.78 -7.38 13.32
CA ASP A 103 -2.42 -7.91 14.51
C ASP A 103 -3.85 -8.41 14.21
N LYS A 104 -4.41 -9.23 15.09
CA LYS A 104 -5.72 -9.86 14.91
C LYS A 104 -6.85 -8.84 14.68
N GLU A 105 -6.75 -7.66 15.27
CA GLU A 105 -7.80 -6.64 15.18
C GLU A 105 -7.76 -5.95 13.83
N ASN A 106 -6.58 -5.53 13.37
CA ASN A 106 -6.39 -4.94 12.05
C ASN A 106 -6.72 -5.95 10.96
N LEU A 107 -6.33 -7.22 11.11
CA LEU A 107 -6.70 -8.30 10.21
C LEU A 107 -8.23 -8.44 10.12
N ASN A 108 -8.94 -8.52 11.25
CA ASN A 108 -10.39 -8.62 11.26
C ASN A 108 -11.08 -7.41 10.63
N LEU A 109 -10.56 -6.20 10.85
CA LEU A 109 -11.09 -4.98 10.22
C LEU A 109 -10.93 -5.03 8.70
N MET A 110 -9.75 -5.42 8.21
CA MET A 110 -9.49 -5.55 6.76
C MET A 110 -10.39 -6.60 6.12
N LEU A 111 -10.50 -7.76 6.73
CA LEU A 111 -11.35 -8.85 6.23
C LEU A 111 -12.83 -8.48 6.25
N LYS A 112 -13.30 -7.78 7.30
CA LYS A 112 -14.66 -7.23 7.35
C LYS A 112 -14.88 -6.23 6.22
N TYR A 113 -13.95 -5.32 5.97
CA TYR A 113 -14.03 -4.36 4.87
C TYR A 113 -14.12 -5.06 3.51
N LEU A 114 -13.24 -6.03 3.27
CA LEU A 114 -13.25 -6.83 2.03
C LEU A 114 -14.53 -7.65 1.86
N ASN A 115 -15.18 -8.04 2.95
CA ASN A 115 -16.40 -8.84 2.94
C ASN A 115 -17.66 -8.01 2.67
N THR A 116 -17.70 -6.76 3.15
CA THR A 116 -18.85 -5.86 2.99
C THR A 116 -18.92 -5.17 1.64
N ASN A 117 -17.80 -5.07 0.95
CA ASN A 117 -17.73 -4.45 -0.37
C ASN A 117 -17.95 -5.47 -1.50
N THR A 118 -18.60 -5.05 -2.58
CA THR A 118 -18.87 -5.87 -3.78
C THR A 118 -17.62 -6.10 -4.63
N MET A 119 -16.43 -5.78 -4.09
CA MET A 119 -15.18 -5.88 -4.83
C MET A 119 -14.73 -7.35 -4.97
N GLN A 120 -14.25 -7.69 -6.15
CA GLN A 120 -13.54 -8.95 -6.35
C GLN A 120 -12.13 -8.85 -5.78
N SER A 121 -11.81 -9.76 -4.87
CA SER A 121 -10.48 -9.82 -4.24
C SER A 121 -10.01 -11.25 -4.11
N LEU A 122 -8.71 -11.47 -4.33
CA LEU A 122 -8.02 -12.72 -4.04
C LEU A 122 -7.03 -12.46 -2.91
N VAL A 123 -7.19 -13.17 -1.81
CA VAL A 123 -6.42 -12.95 -0.59
C VAL A 123 -5.81 -14.26 -0.15
N THR A 124 -4.50 -14.28 0.08
CA THR A 124 -3.83 -15.43 0.68
C THR A 124 -3.64 -15.22 2.18
N LEU A 125 -3.70 -16.30 2.94
CA LEU A 125 -3.49 -16.31 4.39
C LEU A 125 -3.06 -17.71 4.87
N ILE A 126 -2.34 -17.75 5.98
CA ILE A 126 -1.79 -19.01 6.51
C ILE A 126 -2.86 -19.80 7.28
N ASP A 127 -3.66 -19.15 8.13
CA ASP A 127 -4.69 -19.80 8.95
C ASP A 127 -6.07 -19.16 8.74
N PRO A 128 -7.03 -19.88 8.15
CA PRO A 128 -8.38 -19.38 7.89
C PRO A 128 -9.30 -19.37 9.13
N LYS A 129 -8.91 -19.97 10.25
CA LYS A 129 -9.79 -20.20 11.43
C LYS A 129 -10.45 -18.98 12.07
N PRO A 130 -9.89 -17.76 12.02
CA PRO A 130 -10.56 -16.61 12.64
C PRO A 130 -11.64 -15.96 11.77
N ILE A 131 -11.94 -16.50 10.57
CA ILE A 131 -12.64 -15.71 9.55
C ILE A 131 -13.97 -16.36 9.18
N LYS A 132 -15.09 -15.74 9.59
CA LYS A 132 -16.39 -15.99 8.97
C LYS A 132 -16.45 -15.25 7.63
N LEU A 133 -16.06 -15.92 6.57
CA LEU A 133 -16.14 -15.38 5.22
C LEU A 133 -17.39 -15.91 4.52
N ASN A 134 -18.23 -15.03 3.98
CA ASN A 134 -19.28 -15.38 3.03
C ASN A 134 -18.72 -15.53 1.60
N LYS A 135 -17.52 -16.08 1.45
CA LYS A 135 -16.76 -16.14 0.18
C LYS A 135 -16.22 -17.54 -0.03
N SER A 136 -15.84 -17.87 -1.28
CA SER A 136 -15.22 -19.15 -1.59
C SER A 136 -13.83 -19.22 -0.94
N LEU A 137 -13.60 -20.29 -0.20
CA LEU A 137 -12.31 -20.62 0.40
C LEU A 137 -11.65 -21.73 -0.41
N PHE A 138 -10.38 -21.56 -0.72
CA PHE A 138 -9.56 -22.54 -1.41
C PHE A 138 -8.38 -22.91 -0.53
N HIS A 139 -8.12 -24.19 -0.43
CA HIS A 139 -6.93 -24.70 0.24
C HIS A 139 -5.91 -25.15 -0.80
N VAL A 140 -4.66 -24.71 -0.60
CA VAL A 140 -3.54 -25.09 -1.46
C VAL A 140 -2.67 -26.08 -0.69
N GLU A 141 -2.53 -27.27 -1.21
CA GLU A 141 -1.68 -28.32 -0.66
C GLU A 141 -0.50 -28.57 -1.60
N GLN A 142 0.68 -28.84 -1.03
CA GLN A 142 1.84 -29.25 -1.80
C GLN A 142 2.17 -30.71 -1.48
N ASN A 143 2.22 -31.55 -2.48
CA ASN A 143 2.56 -32.96 -2.33
C ASN A 143 3.48 -33.40 -3.48
N GLY A 144 4.65 -33.94 -3.14
CA GLY A 144 5.59 -34.52 -4.11
C GLY A 144 6.05 -33.60 -5.23
N GLY A 145 6.17 -32.27 -4.96
CA GLY A 145 6.59 -31.27 -5.96
C GLY A 145 5.44 -30.73 -6.84
N SER A 146 4.21 -31.19 -6.63
CA SER A 146 3.00 -30.67 -7.28
C SER A 146 2.11 -29.94 -6.29
N SER A 147 1.44 -28.86 -6.73
CA SER A 147 0.49 -28.09 -5.92
C SER A 147 -0.94 -28.42 -6.34
N TYR A 148 -1.80 -28.65 -5.38
CA TYR A 148 -3.22 -28.96 -5.59
C TYR A 148 -4.08 -27.90 -4.91
N VAL A 149 -5.12 -27.45 -5.59
CA VAL A 149 -6.08 -26.46 -5.08
C VAL A 149 -7.42 -27.17 -4.85
N ARG A 150 -7.94 -27.08 -3.64
CA ARG A 150 -9.24 -27.66 -3.28
C ARG A 150 -10.14 -26.55 -2.72
N LYS A 151 -11.37 -26.47 -3.23
CA LYS A 151 -12.41 -25.61 -2.64
C LYS A 151 -12.92 -26.28 -1.36
N LEU A 152 -12.99 -25.50 -0.26
CA LEU A 152 -13.51 -25.93 1.03
C LEU A 152 -14.99 -25.55 1.19
#